data_f2e48b3184f736479abdf3f7fec697eb
#
_entry.id   f2e48b3184f736479abdf3f7fec697eb
#
_cell.length_a   1.000
_cell.length_b   1.000
_cell.length_c   1.000
_cell.angle_alpha   90.00
_cell.angle_beta   90.00
_cell.angle_gamma   90.00
#
_symmetry.space_group_name_H-M   'P 1'
#
loop_
_entity.id
_entity.type
_entity.pdbx_description
1 polymer ?
#
loop_
_entity_poly.entity_id
_entity_poly.type
_entity_poly.pdbx_seq_one_letter_code
_entity_poly.pdbx_strand_id
1 'polypeptide(L)'
;MSSAEASTCPAMGGPRCGFATQVSAPPLNLQDPTLAVPERYRHITLDAAQKDLIKASIPALQAHGFDITKQFYHNMLDAHPELKEIFNTANQEHFKQPKALAGALLAYAANIDDLTPLSGAVELMAAKHASLYVRPEQYAIVGTHLISAIGQVLGDAVTPELAEAWTAAYWQLAEILIIRENQLYQTSKGWTDWADFRIARKEKESEEVTSFYLEPVDSSLKPLPSFLPGQVSKSSE
;
A
#
# COMPACT_ATOMS: atom_id res chain seq x y z
N MET A 1 37.91 21.96 -48.59
CA MET A 1 38.87 21.36 -47.64
C MET A 1 38.75 22.11 -46.33
N SER A 2 38.03 21.57 -45.37
CA SER A 2 38.13 21.96 -43.98
C SER A 2 37.55 20.79 -43.18
N SER A 3 38.44 20.19 -42.44
CA SER A 3 38.21 18.99 -41.64
C SER A 3 37.42 19.34 -40.39
N ALA A 4 36.34 18.61 -40.11
CA ALA A 4 35.64 18.67 -38.83
C ALA A 4 36.33 17.69 -37.86
N GLU A 5 36.95 18.26 -36.83
CA GLU A 5 37.54 17.50 -35.73
C GLU A 5 36.46 16.92 -34.83
N ALA A 6 36.53 15.62 -34.64
CA ALA A 6 35.73 14.90 -33.67
C ALA A 6 36.27 15.18 -32.25
N SER A 7 35.45 15.84 -31.42
CA SER A 7 35.74 16.07 -30.02
C SER A 7 35.46 14.79 -29.21
N THR A 8 36.52 14.13 -28.82
CA THR A 8 36.47 13.00 -27.85
C THR A 8 36.34 13.53 -26.43
N CYS A 9 35.28 13.18 -25.75
CA CYS A 9 35.15 13.39 -24.31
C CYS A 9 36.12 12.49 -23.51
N PRO A 10 36.88 13.04 -22.58
CA PRO A 10 37.76 12.23 -21.71
C PRO A 10 36.92 11.45 -20.67
N ALA A 11 37.25 10.16 -20.55
CA ALA A 11 36.70 9.28 -19.50
C ALA A 11 37.19 9.76 -18.14
N MET A 12 36.30 10.38 -17.37
CA MET A 12 36.52 10.65 -15.96
C MET A 12 36.09 9.42 -15.16
N GLY A 13 37.10 8.69 -14.61
CA GLY A 13 36.91 7.66 -13.60
C GLY A 13 36.47 8.30 -12.28
N GLY A 14 35.17 8.52 -12.09
CA GLY A 14 34.60 8.83 -10.79
C GLY A 14 34.26 7.55 -10.03
N PRO A 15 34.27 7.58 -8.67
CA PRO A 15 33.87 6.43 -7.89
C PRO A 15 32.44 6.04 -8.26
N ARG A 16 32.24 4.78 -8.62
CA ARG A 16 30.92 4.21 -8.82
C ARG A 16 30.15 4.43 -7.52
N CYS A 17 29.12 5.27 -7.54
CA CYS A 17 28.10 5.25 -6.51
C CYS A 17 27.64 3.80 -6.38
N GLY A 18 27.97 3.18 -5.25
CA GLY A 18 27.47 1.86 -4.93
C GLY A 18 25.95 1.97 -4.88
N PHE A 19 25.29 1.43 -5.89
CA PHE A 19 23.89 1.10 -5.78
C PHE A 19 23.78 0.21 -4.55
N ALA A 20 23.13 0.70 -3.50
CA ALA A 20 22.67 -0.15 -2.44
C ALA A 20 21.90 -1.28 -3.15
N THR A 21 22.42 -2.49 -3.04
CA THR A 21 21.71 -3.69 -3.48
C THR A 21 20.38 -3.66 -2.74
N GLN A 22 19.32 -3.22 -3.41
CA GLN A 22 17.97 -3.47 -2.95
C GLN A 22 17.90 -4.99 -2.82
N VAL A 23 17.82 -5.46 -1.58
CA VAL A 23 17.50 -6.86 -1.31
C VAL A 23 16.11 -7.01 -1.89
N SER A 24 16.02 -7.59 -3.09
CA SER A 24 14.73 -7.84 -3.72
C SER A 24 13.92 -8.69 -2.74
N ALA A 25 12.79 -8.15 -2.32
CA ALA A 25 11.88 -8.88 -1.47
C ALA A 25 11.53 -10.21 -2.15
N PRO A 26 11.33 -11.30 -1.40
CA PRO A 26 10.99 -12.58 -2.00
C PRO A 26 9.74 -12.44 -2.88
N PRO A 27 9.60 -13.22 -3.97
CA PRO A 27 8.44 -13.14 -4.85
C PRO A 27 7.15 -13.37 -4.07
N LEU A 28 6.07 -12.69 -4.49
CA LEU A 28 4.74 -12.88 -3.88
C LEU A 28 4.30 -14.34 -4.00
N ASN A 29 3.79 -14.90 -2.91
CA ASN A 29 3.12 -16.19 -2.97
C ASN A 29 1.70 -16.00 -3.53
N LEU A 30 1.57 -16.14 -4.85
CA LEU A 30 0.28 -16.01 -5.53
C LEU A 30 -0.60 -17.27 -5.37
N GLN A 31 -0.08 -18.37 -4.83
CA GLN A 31 -0.83 -19.61 -4.64
C GLN A 31 -1.68 -19.56 -3.37
N ASP A 32 -1.10 -19.08 -2.27
CA ASP A 32 -1.82 -18.90 -1.01
C ASP A 32 -1.41 -17.59 -0.34
N PRO A 33 -2.07 -16.49 -0.69
CA PRO A 33 -1.76 -15.18 -0.13
C PRO A 33 -2.15 -15.07 1.35
N THR A 34 -3.02 -15.96 1.85
CA THR A 34 -3.50 -15.92 3.24
C THR A 34 -2.47 -16.41 4.24
N LEU A 35 -1.35 -16.98 3.78
CA LEU A 35 -0.25 -17.38 4.67
C LEU A 35 0.35 -16.21 5.47
N ALA A 36 0.22 -14.98 4.99
CA ALA A 36 0.63 -13.78 5.73
C ALA A 36 -0.33 -13.43 6.89
N VAL A 37 -1.56 -13.96 6.87
CA VAL A 37 -2.53 -13.80 7.97
C VAL A 37 -2.14 -14.77 9.09
N PRO A 38 -2.03 -14.31 10.36
CA PRO A 38 -1.76 -15.20 11.48
C PRO A 38 -2.80 -16.32 11.54
N GLU A 39 -2.36 -17.56 11.75
CA GLU A 39 -3.20 -18.76 11.68
C GLU A 39 -4.52 -18.63 12.47
N ARG A 40 -4.46 -18.05 13.69
CA ARG A 40 -5.63 -17.85 14.56
C ARG A 40 -6.67 -16.87 14.00
N TYR A 41 -6.30 -16.04 13.01
CA TYR A 41 -7.21 -15.07 12.38
C TYR A 41 -7.53 -15.41 10.92
N ARG A 42 -6.97 -16.48 10.40
CA ARG A 42 -7.24 -16.94 9.03
C ARG A 42 -8.67 -17.40 8.91
N HIS A 43 -9.41 -16.88 7.94
CA HIS A 43 -10.83 -17.14 7.70
C HIS A 43 -11.72 -16.83 8.93
N ILE A 44 -11.30 -15.84 9.72
CA ILE A 44 -12.02 -15.47 10.92
C ILE A 44 -13.40 -14.89 10.61
N THR A 45 -14.37 -15.28 11.41
CA THR A 45 -15.69 -14.65 11.49
C THR A 45 -15.86 -14.11 12.90
N LEU A 46 -16.15 -12.80 13.02
CA LEU A 46 -16.38 -12.18 14.31
C LEU A 46 -17.65 -12.72 14.94
N ASP A 47 -17.58 -13.06 16.21
CA ASP A 47 -18.75 -13.43 16.99
C ASP A 47 -19.60 -12.20 17.39
N ALA A 48 -20.79 -12.44 17.98
CA ALA A 48 -21.70 -11.38 18.35
C ALA A 48 -21.11 -10.44 19.40
N ALA A 49 -20.37 -10.98 20.39
CA ALA A 49 -19.75 -10.18 21.44
C ALA A 49 -18.65 -9.25 20.87
N GLN A 50 -17.81 -9.76 19.98
CA GLN A 50 -16.80 -8.95 19.28
C GLN A 50 -17.43 -7.83 18.45
N LYS A 51 -18.49 -8.14 17.69
CA LYS A 51 -19.23 -7.14 16.90
C LYS A 51 -19.86 -6.07 17.80
N ASP A 52 -20.43 -6.46 18.94
CA ASP A 52 -21.02 -5.51 19.87
C ASP A 52 -19.98 -4.59 20.51
N LEU A 53 -18.80 -5.10 20.87
CA LEU A 53 -17.66 -4.29 21.33
C LEU A 53 -17.20 -3.27 20.26
N ILE A 54 -17.10 -3.70 19.01
CA ILE A 54 -16.74 -2.81 17.90
C ILE A 54 -17.79 -1.72 17.70
N LYS A 55 -19.09 -2.08 17.71
CA LYS A 55 -20.17 -1.09 17.60
C LYS A 55 -20.18 -0.12 18.79
N ALA A 56 -19.93 -0.60 19.99
CA ALA A 56 -19.83 0.24 21.18
C ALA A 56 -18.66 1.24 21.12
N SER A 57 -17.61 0.96 20.33
CA SER A 57 -16.48 1.87 20.13
C SER A 57 -16.75 2.99 19.10
N ILE A 58 -17.86 2.97 18.37
CA ILE A 58 -18.19 3.97 17.33
C ILE A 58 -18.12 5.41 17.85
N PRO A 59 -18.71 5.78 19.02
CA PRO A 59 -18.60 7.14 19.53
C PRO A 59 -17.16 7.58 19.79
N ALA A 60 -16.31 6.67 20.29
CA ALA A 60 -14.88 6.96 20.49
C ALA A 60 -14.14 7.17 19.15
N LEU A 61 -14.46 6.37 18.14
CA LEU A 61 -13.91 6.56 16.77
C LEU A 61 -14.37 7.87 16.16
N GLN A 62 -15.62 8.28 16.37
CA GLN A 62 -16.12 9.57 15.89
C GLN A 62 -15.38 10.74 16.52
N ALA A 63 -15.09 10.65 17.84
CA ALA A 63 -14.41 11.71 18.59
C ALA A 63 -12.89 11.72 18.32
N HIS A 64 -12.24 10.56 18.23
CA HIS A 64 -10.78 10.42 18.26
C HIS A 64 -10.18 9.69 17.06
N GLY A 65 -10.98 9.27 16.08
CA GLY A 65 -10.50 8.49 14.94
C GLY A 65 -9.38 9.17 14.15
N PHE A 66 -9.44 10.49 14.03
CA PHE A 66 -8.37 11.25 13.38
C PHE A 66 -7.06 11.22 14.19
N ASP A 67 -7.13 11.37 15.50
CA ASP A 67 -5.95 11.34 16.39
C ASP A 67 -5.33 9.93 16.40
N ILE A 68 -6.17 8.89 16.44
CA ILE A 68 -5.73 7.48 16.33
C ILE A 68 -4.94 7.27 15.03
N THR A 69 -5.49 7.69 13.90
CA THR A 69 -4.83 7.45 12.61
C THR A 69 -3.59 8.32 12.42
N LYS A 70 -3.56 9.53 12.96
CA LYS A 70 -2.37 10.37 12.97
C LYS A 70 -1.25 9.73 13.80
N GLN A 71 -1.58 9.23 15.01
CA GLN A 71 -0.63 8.53 15.88
C GLN A 71 -0.13 7.23 15.23
N PHE A 72 -1.02 6.48 14.58
CA PHE A 72 -0.69 5.29 13.82
C PHE A 72 0.37 5.56 12.75
N TYR A 73 0.14 6.53 11.85
CA TYR A 73 1.10 6.85 10.79
C TYR A 73 2.44 7.34 11.35
N HIS A 74 2.42 8.16 12.39
CA HIS A 74 3.64 8.62 13.05
C HIS A 74 4.46 7.44 13.57
N ASN A 75 3.87 6.58 14.40
CA ASN A 75 4.56 5.43 14.98
C ASN A 75 5.07 4.44 13.91
N MET A 76 4.24 4.15 12.91
CA MET A 76 4.58 3.21 11.86
C MET A 76 5.73 3.72 10.98
N LEU A 77 5.67 4.96 10.52
CA LEU A 77 6.69 5.52 9.62
C LEU A 77 8.01 5.84 10.32
N ASP A 78 7.99 6.04 11.63
CA ASP A 78 9.21 6.19 12.44
C ASP A 78 9.89 4.84 12.68
N ALA A 79 9.10 3.79 12.94
CA ALA A 79 9.62 2.44 13.14
C ALA A 79 10.03 1.74 11.83
N HIS A 80 9.37 2.09 10.72
CA HIS A 80 9.52 1.49 9.40
C HIS A 80 9.73 2.56 8.32
N PRO A 81 10.92 3.19 8.25
CA PRO A 81 11.20 4.25 7.28
C PRO A 81 11.06 3.83 5.82
N GLU A 82 11.27 2.54 5.52
CA GLU A 82 11.12 1.96 4.20
C GLU A 82 9.69 2.07 3.66
N LEU A 83 8.69 2.14 4.53
CA LEU A 83 7.30 2.30 4.12
C LEU A 83 6.98 3.71 3.60
N LYS A 84 7.87 4.69 3.79
CA LYS A 84 7.71 6.04 3.22
C LYS A 84 7.68 6.03 1.69
N GLU A 85 8.24 5.01 1.08
CA GLU A 85 8.17 4.82 -0.38
C GLU A 85 6.74 4.44 -0.83
N ILE A 86 5.98 3.73 0.00
CA ILE A 86 4.60 3.33 -0.29
C ILE A 86 3.63 4.43 0.12
N PHE A 87 3.85 5.06 1.28
CA PHE A 87 2.99 6.10 1.82
C PHE A 87 3.46 7.48 1.37
N ASN A 88 2.64 8.15 0.54
CA ASN A 88 2.95 9.47 0.00
C ASN A 88 3.07 10.52 1.13
N THR A 89 4.27 11.09 1.30
CA THR A 89 4.57 12.10 2.33
C THR A 89 3.68 13.34 2.21
N ALA A 90 3.40 13.84 1.01
CA ALA A 90 2.53 14.98 0.80
C ALA A 90 1.08 14.73 1.28
N ASN A 91 0.57 13.51 1.14
CA ASN A 91 -0.74 13.14 1.67
C ASN A 91 -0.74 13.00 3.21
N GLN A 92 0.43 12.70 3.81
CA GLN A 92 0.61 12.72 5.27
C GLN A 92 0.63 14.17 5.79
N GLU A 93 1.40 15.06 5.19
CA GLU A 93 1.50 16.49 5.56
C GLU A 93 0.15 17.20 5.50
N HIS A 94 -0.69 16.86 4.50
CA HIS A 94 -2.05 17.41 4.37
C HIS A 94 -3.12 16.59 5.10
N PHE A 95 -2.74 15.61 5.89
CA PHE A 95 -3.63 14.74 6.66
C PHE A 95 -4.72 14.03 5.84
N LYS A 96 -4.53 13.88 4.53
CA LYS A 96 -5.52 13.21 3.66
C LYS A 96 -5.61 11.71 3.96
N GLN A 97 -4.46 11.04 4.13
CA GLN A 97 -4.44 9.62 4.48
C GLN A 97 -4.98 9.34 5.89
N PRO A 98 -4.57 10.05 6.96
CA PRO A 98 -5.18 9.89 8.27
C PRO A 98 -6.69 10.05 8.28
N LYS A 99 -7.23 11.07 7.61
CA LYS A 99 -8.68 11.28 7.51
C LYS A 99 -9.39 10.15 6.75
N ALA A 100 -8.79 9.67 5.66
CA ALA A 100 -9.35 8.58 4.88
C ALA A 100 -9.39 7.27 5.69
N LEU A 101 -8.32 6.96 6.43
CA LEU A 101 -8.27 5.77 7.29
C LEU A 101 -9.24 5.88 8.46
N ALA A 102 -9.35 7.03 9.10
CA ALA A 102 -10.34 7.25 10.17
C ALA A 102 -11.78 7.04 9.66
N GLY A 103 -12.09 7.54 8.47
CA GLY A 103 -13.38 7.31 7.81
C GLY A 103 -13.61 5.83 7.49
N ALA A 104 -12.58 5.11 7.03
CA ALA A 104 -12.67 3.68 6.74
C ALA A 104 -12.91 2.85 8.00
N LEU A 105 -12.21 3.13 9.10
CA LEU A 105 -12.43 2.46 10.40
C LEU A 105 -13.85 2.68 10.92
N LEU A 106 -14.34 3.91 10.82
CA LEU A 106 -15.71 4.24 11.23
C LEU A 106 -16.75 3.54 10.35
N ALA A 107 -16.56 3.55 9.04
CA ALA A 107 -17.46 2.86 8.11
C ALA A 107 -17.45 1.35 8.34
N TYR A 108 -16.28 0.76 8.60
CA TYR A 108 -16.16 -0.66 8.91
C TYR A 108 -16.91 -1.02 10.21
N ALA A 109 -16.70 -0.27 11.29
CA ALA A 109 -17.41 -0.48 12.55
C ALA A 109 -18.94 -0.34 12.41
N ALA A 110 -19.39 0.65 11.63
CA ALA A 110 -20.82 0.89 11.40
C ALA A 110 -21.50 -0.21 10.57
N ASN A 111 -20.74 -0.94 9.76
CA ASN A 111 -21.24 -2.01 8.88
C ASN A 111 -20.75 -3.40 9.32
N ILE A 112 -20.30 -3.57 10.57
CA ILE A 112 -19.65 -4.82 11.02
C ILE A 112 -20.57 -6.05 10.97
N ASP A 113 -21.89 -5.87 10.97
CA ASP A 113 -22.87 -6.95 10.85
C ASP A 113 -23.03 -7.44 9.41
N ASP A 114 -22.88 -6.53 8.44
CA ASP A 114 -22.92 -6.80 6.99
C ASP A 114 -21.93 -5.88 6.27
N LEU A 115 -20.85 -6.43 5.74
CA LEU A 115 -19.81 -5.69 5.03
C LEU A 115 -20.15 -5.43 3.54
N THR A 116 -21.27 -5.95 3.04
CA THR A 116 -21.66 -5.81 1.62
C THR A 116 -21.68 -4.34 1.15
N PRO A 117 -22.17 -3.35 1.94
CA PRO A 117 -22.14 -1.95 1.55
C PRO A 117 -20.73 -1.38 1.33
N LEU A 118 -19.70 -2.02 1.87
CA LEU A 118 -18.31 -1.59 1.74
C LEU A 118 -17.58 -2.18 0.52
N SER A 119 -18.21 -3.05 -0.27
CA SER A 119 -17.58 -3.74 -1.39
C SER A 119 -16.91 -2.78 -2.38
N GLY A 120 -17.57 -1.67 -2.74
CA GLY A 120 -16.98 -0.66 -3.62
C GLY A 120 -15.75 0.03 -3.03
N ALA A 121 -15.73 0.26 -1.71
CA ALA A 121 -14.58 0.83 -1.03
C ALA A 121 -13.42 -0.18 -0.94
N VAL A 122 -13.72 -1.45 -0.74
CA VAL A 122 -12.74 -2.54 -0.76
C VAL A 122 -12.08 -2.67 -2.14
N GLU A 123 -12.88 -2.65 -3.22
CA GLU A 123 -12.35 -2.68 -4.60
C GLU A 123 -11.40 -1.50 -4.87
N LEU A 124 -11.80 -0.28 -4.51
CA LEU A 124 -10.97 0.90 -4.69
C LEU A 124 -9.67 0.81 -3.89
N MET A 125 -9.76 0.32 -2.65
CA MET A 125 -8.61 0.16 -1.75
C MET A 125 -7.64 -0.90 -2.29
N ALA A 126 -8.14 -2.07 -2.67
CA ALA A 126 -7.34 -3.15 -3.24
C ALA A 126 -6.66 -2.73 -4.54
N ALA A 127 -7.37 -2.03 -5.45
CA ALA A 127 -6.79 -1.51 -6.68
C ALA A 127 -5.65 -0.51 -6.40
N LYS A 128 -5.82 0.36 -5.40
CA LYS A 128 -4.78 1.31 -4.99
C LYS A 128 -3.58 0.61 -4.33
N HIS A 129 -3.81 -0.35 -3.45
CA HIS A 129 -2.75 -1.14 -2.84
C HIS A 129 -1.96 -1.92 -3.90
N ALA A 130 -2.65 -2.56 -4.84
CA ALA A 130 -2.00 -3.25 -5.94
C ALA A 130 -1.14 -2.32 -6.81
N SER A 131 -1.59 -1.08 -7.06
CA SER A 131 -0.81 -0.09 -7.81
C SER A 131 0.46 0.40 -7.10
N LEU A 132 0.51 0.25 -5.78
CA LEU A 132 1.65 0.60 -4.93
C LEU A 132 2.49 -0.62 -4.53
N TYR A 133 2.11 -1.80 -5.00
CA TYR A 133 2.74 -3.06 -4.67
C TYR A 133 2.78 -3.33 -3.16
N VAL A 134 1.63 -3.11 -2.50
CA VAL A 134 1.47 -3.48 -1.08
C VAL A 134 1.54 -4.99 -0.95
N ARG A 135 2.41 -5.46 -0.05
CA ARG A 135 2.66 -6.88 0.16
C ARG A 135 1.87 -7.43 1.34
N PRO A 136 1.43 -8.69 1.30
CA PRO A 136 0.70 -9.32 2.41
C PRO A 136 1.41 -9.23 3.76
N GLU A 137 2.75 -9.33 3.78
CA GLU A 137 3.55 -9.26 5.01
C GLU A 137 3.49 -7.89 5.69
N GLN A 138 3.24 -6.82 4.92
CA GLN A 138 3.14 -5.46 5.45
C GLN A 138 1.87 -5.22 6.28
N TYR A 139 0.85 -6.05 6.10
CA TYR A 139 -0.36 -5.98 6.91
C TYR A 139 -0.10 -6.26 8.40
N ALA A 140 0.88 -7.11 8.74
CA ALA A 140 1.27 -7.33 10.12
C ALA A 140 1.84 -6.06 10.77
N ILE A 141 2.63 -5.29 10.04
CA ILE A 141 3.17 -4.00 10.51
C ILE A 141 2.03 -3.02 10.74
N VAL A 142 1.15 -2.86 9.75
CA VAL A 142 0.00 -1.95 9.83
C VAL A 142 -0.90 -2.31 11.01
N GLY A 143 -1.26 -3.60 11.16
CA GLY A 143 -2.13 -4.06 12.26
C GLY A 143 -1.54 -3.78 13.63
N THR A 144 -0.28 -4.11 13.83
CA THR A 144 0.42 -3.88 15.10
C THR A 144 0.40 -2.40 15.49
N HIS A 145 0.75 -1.52 14.57
CA HIS A 145 0.79 -0.08 14.85
C HIS A 145 -0.59 0.55 15.01
N LEU A 146 -1.61 0.05 14.27
CA LEU A 146 -2.97 0.55 14.38
C LEU A 146 -3.59 0.20 15.75
N ILE A 147 -3.49 -1.06 16.16
CA ILE A 147 -4.02 -1.48 17.47
C ILE A 147 -3.27 -0.77 18.61
N SER A 148 -1.95 -0.61 18.49
CA SER A 148 -1.17 0.17 19.44
C SER A 148 -1.65 1.64 19.53
N ALA A 149 -1.92 2.28 18.39
CA ALA A 149 -2.39 3.67 18.34
C ALA A 149 -3.79 3.83 18.97
N ILE A 150 -4.69 2.86 18.76
CA ILE A 150 -6.00 2.82 19.44
C ILE A 150 -5.80 2.83 20.97
N GLY A 151 -4.93 1.94 21.46
CA GLY A 151 -4.63 1.88 22.91
C GLY A 151 -3.99 3.17 23.44
N GLN A 152 -3.05 3.76 22.69
CA GLN A 152 -2.37 4.99 23.12
C GLN A 152 -3.32 6.20 23.20
N VAL A 153 -4.26 6.32 22.26
CA VAL A 153 -5.16 7.49 22.20
C VAL A 153 -6.35 7.32 23.11
N LEU A 154 -6.92 6.12 23.22
CA LEU A 154 -8.12 5.90 24.02
C LEU A 154 -7.80 5.46 25.48
N GLY A 155 -6.54 5.10 25.79
CA GLY A 155 -6.09 4.77 27.14
C GLY A 155 -6.91 3.64 27.78
N ASP A 156 -7.33 3.86 29.02
CA ASP A 156 -8.06 2.88 29.84
C ASP A 156 -9.45 2.50 29.27
N ALA A 157 -9.95 3.20 28.27
CA ALA A 157 -11.17 2.81 27.57
C ALA A 157 -10.99 1.57 26.69
N VAL A 158 -9.75 1.19 26.39
CA VAL A 158 -9.44 0.00 25.58
C VAL A 158 -9.20 -1.18 26.52
N THR A 159 -10.27 -1.95 26.78
CA THR A 159 -10.14 -3.22 27.52
C THR A 159 -9.41 -4.27 26.66
N PRO A 160 -8.82 -5.32 27.27
CA PRO A 160 -8.21 -6.42 26.53
C PRO A 160 -9.18 -7.06 25.51
N GLU A 161 -10.46 -7.18 25.87
CA GLU A 161 -11.49 -7.76 25.01
C GLU A 161 -11.77 -6.85 23.80
N LEU A 162 -11.81 -5.53 23.99
CA LEU A 162 -11.96 -4.56 22.90
C LEU A 162 -10.74 -4.58 21.97
N ALA A 163 -9.52 -4.63 22.52
CA ALA A 163 -8.29 -4.73 21.74
C ALA A 163 -8.26 -6.02 20.90
N GLU A 164 -8.66 -7.17 21.46
CA GLU A 164 -8.75 -8.42 20.73
C GLU A 164 -9.85 -8.38 19.66
N ALA A 165 -11.02 -7.79 19.95
CA ALA A 165 -12.09 -7.61 18.96
C ALA A 165 -11.62 -6.77 17.76
N TRP A 166 -10.91 -5.67 18.01
CA TRP A 166 -10.33 -4.85 16.93
C TRP A 166 -9.21 -5.57 16.19
N THR A 167 -8.41 -6.39 16.87
CA THR A 167 -7.37 -7.20 16.22
C THR A 167 -7.99 -8.23 15.27
N ALA A 168 -9.04 -8.93 15.73
CA ALA A 168 -9.78 -9.88 14.92
C ALA A 168 -10.46 -9.19 13.72
N ALA A 169 -11.10 -8.04 13.93
CA ALA A 169 -11.74 -7.22 12.90
C ALA A 169 -10.74 -6.72 11.85
N TYR A 170 -9.57 -6.27 12.30
CA TYR A 170 -8.49 -5.87 11.42
C TYR A 170 -8.06 -7.02 10.49
N TRP A 171 -7.80 -8.20 11.04
CA TRP A 171 -7.36 -9.34 10.24
C TRP A 171 -8.44 -9.88 9.31
N GLN A 172 -9.72 -9.78 9.69
CA GLN A 172 -10.83 -10.09 8.77
C GLN A 172 -10.80 -9.18 7.53
N LEU A 173 -10.67 -7.87 7.72
CA LEU A 173 -10.58 -6.92 6.60
C LEU A 173 -9.28 -7.08 5.82
N ALA A 174 -8.17 -7.29 6.50
CA ALA A 174 -6.86 -7.52 5.90
C ALA A 174 -6.88 -8.75 4.98
N GLU A 175 -7.46 -9.86 5.41
CA GLU A 175 -7.58 -11.07 4.58
C GLU A 175 -8.41 -10.82 3.33
N ILE A 176 -9.53 -10.11 3.42
CA ILE A 176 -10.36 -9.72 2.28
C ILE A 176 -9.52 -8.92 1.26
N LEU A 177 -8.76 -7.94 1.72
CA LEU A 177 -7.90 -7.11 0.88
C LEU A 177 -6.76 -7.93 0.26
N ILE A 178 -6.05 -8.73 1.06
CA ILE A 178 -4.95 -9.60 0.59
C ILE A 178 -5.43 -10.55 -0.51
N ILE A 179 -6.59 -11.18 -0.33
CA ILE A 179 -7.16 -12.07 -1.35
C ILE A 179 -7.50 -11.29 -2.61
N ARG A 180 -8.11 -10.11 -2.47
CA ARG A 180 -8.51 -9.30 -3.63
C ARG A 180 -7.31 -8.74 -4.38
N GLU A 181 -6.31 -8.26 -3.69
CA GLU A 181 -5.05 -7.79 -4.26
C GLU A 181 -4.32 -8.91 -5.01
N ASN A 182 -4.29 -10.11 -4.43
CA ASN A 182 -3.72 -11.27 -5.11
C ASN A 182 -4.43 -11.59 -6.44
N GLN A 183 -5.77 -11.49 -6.49
CA GLN A 183 -6.52 -11.64 -7.73
C GLN A 183 -6.13 -10.57 -8.77
N LEU A 184 -5.92 -9.32 -8.33
CA LEU A 184 -5.46 -8.24 -9.20
C LEU A 184 -4.05 -8.51 -9.73
N TYR A 185 -3.14 -8.99 -8.90
CA TYR A 185 -1.78 -9.38 -9.32
C TYR A 185 -1.80 -10.52 -10.34
N GLN A 186 -2.65 -11.54 -10.16
CA GLN A 186 -2.80 -12.63 -11.12
C GLN A 186 -3.26 -12.14 -12.50
N THR A 187 -4.13 -11.12 -12.57
CA THR A 187 -4.58 -10.53 -13.84
C THR A 187 -3.48 -9.76 -14.58
N SER A 188 -2.43 -9.34 -13.88
CA SER A 188 -1.30 -8.60 -14.44
C SER A 188 -0.27 -9.48 -15.17
N LYS A 189 -0.63 -10.73 -15.53
CA LYS A 189 0.23 -11.68 -16.26
C LYS A 189 1.61 -11.87 -15.63
N GLY A 190 1.69 -11.87 -14.32
CA GLY A 190 2.92 -12.08 -13.57
C GLY A 190 3.78 -10.83 -13.37
N TRP A 191 3.35 -9.66 -13.85
CA TRP A 191 4.00 -8.41 -13.45
C TRP A 191 3.50 -8.01 -12.06
N THR A 192 4.25 -8.42 -11.05
CA THR A 192 3.88 -8.29 -9.64
C THR A 192 4.92 -7.52 -8.82
N ASP A 193 5.91 -6.92 -9.50
CA ASP A 193 7.00 -6.16 -8.86
C ASP A 193 7.43 -4.99 -9.74
N TRP A 194 8.45 -4.27 -9.30
CA TRP A 194 9.13 -3.25 -10.09
C TRP A 194 9.72 -3.86 -11.36
N ALA A 195 9.62 -3.13 -12.45
CA ALA A 195 10.22 -3.51 -13.70
C ALA A 195 11.01 -2.33 -14.27
N ASP A 196 12.17 -2.63 -14.85
CA ASP A 196 13.02 -1.62 -15.49
C ASP A 196 12.46 -1.25 -16.86
N PHE A 197 12.35 0.05 -17.09
CA PHE A 197 11.99 0.63 -18.38
C PHE A 197 13.09 1.55 -18.87
N ARG A 198 13.35 1.50 -20.17
CA ARG A 198 14.18 2.50 -20.83
C ARG A 198 13.31 3.55 -21.51
N ILE A 199 13.80 4.78 -21.55
CA ILE A 199 13.21 5.84 -22.35
C ILE A 199 13.61 5.59 -23.81
N ALA A 200 12.69 5.09 -24.61
CA ALA A 200 12.92 4.83 -26.03
C ALA A 200 12.89 6.12 -26.86
N ARG A 201 12.03 7.07 -26.49
CA ARG A 201 11.85 8.35 -27.18
C ARG A 201 11.32 9.41 -26.21
N LYS A 202 11.76 10.65 -26.46
CA LYS A 202 11.19 11.85 -25.82
C LYS A 202 10.61 12.73 -26.92
N GLU A 203 9.47 13.33 -26.66
CA GLU A 203 8.81 14.25 -27.57
C GLU A 203 8.36 15.48 -26.81
N LYS A 204 8.81 16.66 -27.25
CA LYS A 204 8.42 17.92 -26.64
C LYS A 204 7.05 18.32 -27.20
N GLU A 205 6.02 18.32 -26.35
CA GLU A 205 4.66 18.67 -26.73
C GLU A 205 4.39 20.18 -26.60
N SER A 206 5.02 20.84 -25.61
CA SER A 206 4.95 22.28 -25.38
C SER A 206 6.20 22.76 -24.67
N GLU A 207 6.22 24.03 -24.24
CA GLU A 207 7.34 24.56 -23.43
C GLU A 207 7.51 23.83 -22.10
N GLU A 208 6.41 23.39 -21.49
CA GLU A 208 6.38 22.78 -20.16
C GLU A 208 6.13 21.26 -20.17
N VAL A 209 5.67 20.69 -21.30
CA VAL A 209 5.25 19.28 -21.37
C VAL A 209 6.15 18.49 -22.31
N THR A 210 6.65 17.37 -21.84
CA THR A 210 7.41 16.40 -22.63
C THR A 210 6.81 15.01 -22.44
N SER A 211 6.51 14.34 -23.56
CA SER A 211 6.09 12.94 -23.58
C SER A 211 7.30 12.01 -23.54
N PHE A 212 7.28 11.04 -22.63
CA PHE A 212 8.28 9.98 -22.52
C PHE A 212 7.66 8.66 -22.97
N TYR A 213 8.27 8.05 -23.98
CA TYR A 213 7.88 6.73 -24.48
C TYR A 213 8.76 5.69 -23.81
N LEU A 214 8.15 4.84 -23.00
CA LEU A 214 8.86 3.85 -22.20
C LEU A 214 8.77 2.47 -22.86
N GLU A 215 9.85 1.72 -22.84
CA GLU A 215 9.89 0.32 -23.24
C GLU A 215 10.46 -0.53 -22.11
N PRO A 216 9.85 -1.69 -21.78
CA PRO A 216 10.41 -2.59 -20.79
C PRO A 216 11.78 -3.11 -21.24
N VAL A 217 12.72 -3.18 -20.30
CA VAL A 217 14.05 -3.75 -20.55
C VAL A 217 13.91 -5.27 -20.70
N ASP A 218 13.07 -5.88 -19.86
CA ASP A 218 12.74 -7.30 -19.99
C ASP A 218 11.73 -7.53 -21.12
N SER A 219 12.17 -8.26 -22.14
CA SER A 219 11.34 -8.60 -23.31
C SER A 219 10.17 -9.53 -22.98
N SER A 220 10.21 -10.26 -21.85
CA SER A 220 9.12 -11.13 -21.41
C SER A 220 7.87 -10.35 -21.01
N LEU A 221 8.03 -9.05 -20.69
CA LEU A 221 6.93 -8.12 -20.43
C LEU A 221 6.25 -7.58 -21.71
N LYS A 222 6.63 -8.03 -22.88
CA LYS A 222 5.99 -7.63 -24.14
C LYS A 222 5.04 -8.71 -24.65
N PRO A 223 3.76 -8.39 -24.96
CA PRO A 223 3.13 -7.07 -24.74
C PRO A 223 2.85 -6.81 -23.26
N LEU A 224 2.93 -5.54 -22.87
CA LEU A 224 2.55 -5.12 -21.52
C LEU A 224 1.14 -5.63 -21.17
N PRO A 225 0.86 -5.90 -19.88
CA PRO A 225 -0.50 -6.22 -19.43
C PRO A 225 -1.49 -5.15 -19.85
N SER A 226 -2.74 -5.55 -20.08
CA SER A 226 -3.83 -4.60 -20.28
C SER A 226 -4.04 -3.78 -18.99
N PHE A 227 -4.39 -2.53 -19.14
CA PHE A 227 -4.72 -1.63 -18.03
C PHE A 227 -6.20 -1.24 -18.07
N LEU A 228 -6.72 -0.89 -16.91
CA LEU A 228 -8.07 -0.35 -16.78
C LEU A 228 -8.03 1.18 -16.84
N PRO A 229 -9.08 1.85 -17.36
CA PRO A 229 -9.18 3.31 -17.30
C PRO A 229 -9.05 3.81 -15.86
N GLY A 230 -8.17 4.79 -15.64
CA GLY A 230 -7.88 5.33 -14.31
C GLY A 230 -6.89 4.51 -13.48
N GLN A 231 -6.36 3.41 -13.98
CA GLN A 231 -5.29 2.69 -13.33
C GLN A 231 -4.03 3.56 -13.24
N VAL A 232 -3.41 3.58 -12.06
CA VAL A 232 -2.17 4.30 -11.81
C VAL A 232 -1.02 3.32 -11.58
N SER A 233 0.18 3.75 -11.95
CA SER A 233 1.43 3.07 -11.62
C SER A 233 2.36 4.07 -10.94
N LYS A 234 3.28 3.57 -10.14
CA LYS A 234 4.33 4.38 -9.53
C LYS A 234 5.61 4.19 -10.34
N SER A 235 6.33 5.28 -10.61
CA SER A 235 7.69 5.25 -11.16
C SER A 235 8.67 5.80 -10.13
N SER A 236 9.88 5.25 -10.09
CA SER A 236 11.04 5.79 -9.39
C SER A 236 12.17 5.97 -10.40
N GLU A 237 12.98 7.01 -10.20
CA GLU A 237 14.22 7.26 -10.95
C GLU A 237 15.37 6.38 -10.45
#